data_561707883728697d9c250f869f8243aa
#
_entry.id   561707883728697d9c250f869f8243aa
#
_cell.length_a   1.000
_cell.length_b   1.000
_cell.length_c   1.000
_cell.angle_alpha   90.00
_cell.angle_beta   90.00
_cell.angle_gamma   90.00
#
_symmetry.space_group_name_H-M   'P 1'
#
loop_
_entity.id
_entity.type
_entity.pdbx_description
1 polymer ?
#
loop_
_entity_poly.entity_id
_entity_poly.type
_entity_poly.pdbx_seq_one_letter_code
_entity_poly.pdbx_strand_id
1 'polypeptide(L)'
;VMMNLHSLMEINFSVRGFKCFAYVLLVLPVLLYTRPLLAGETAKARKQMKTVGILVTVGYALYLAVFGGLLESARMTDRKAENFQTSDVYEYLDFLRGSAQRNVFNNHGYQRNYVATAIQLNDRAYNGDMLKYVKRLRASGTYENDSALARYYYLPRQEWDELFDCSLEGIHQVRSSPDGWNLQMDFYREEVLPAMGADNVSAFVDGVLALGDALNA
;
A
#
# COMPACT_ATOMS: atom_id res chain seq x y z
N VAL A 1 -18.07 -21.38 -6.81
CA VAL A 1 -18.29 -20.41 -5.72
C VAL A 1 -17.11 -20.45 -4.73
N MET A 2 -16.65 -21.63 -4.28
CA MET A 2 -15.51 -21.73 -3.35
C MET A 2 -14.17 -21.25 -3.94
N MET A 3 -13.86 -21.52 -5.21
CA MET A 3 -12.60 -21.06 -5.83
C MET A 3 -12.51 -19.54 -5.92
N ASN A 4 -13.64 -18.85 -6.21
CA ASN A 4 -13.65 -17.38 -6.23
C ASN A 4 -13.52 -16.75 -4.84
N LEU A 5 -14.01 -17.43 -3.80
CA LEU A 5 -13.79 -16.99 -2.41
C LEU A 5 -12.32 -17.14 -2.00
N HIS A 6 -11.67 -18.19 -2.44
CA HIS A 6 -10.25 -18.45 -2.15
C HIS A 6 -9.35 -17.41 -2.82
N SER A 7 -9.57 -17.13 -4.11
CA SER A 7 -8.85 -16.07 -4.83
C SER A 7 -9.08 -14.67 -4.25
N LEU A 8 -10.32 -14.36 -3.83
CA LEU A 8 -10.64 -13.14 -3.10
C LEU A 8 -9.91 -13.07 -1.76
N MET A 9 -9.78 -14.16 -1.06
CA MET A 9 -9.04 -14.27 0.19
C MET A 9 -7.52 -14.10 -0.04
N GLU A 10 -6.91 -14.72 -1.03
CA GLU A 10 -5.47 -14.61 -1.30
C GLU A 10 -5.05 -13.20 -1.69
N ILE A 11 -5.82 -12.52 -2.53
CA ILE A 11 -5.48 -11.17 -3.02
C ILE A 11 -5.60 -10.12 -1.92
N ASN A 12 -6.53 -10.29 -0.97
CA ASN A 12 -6.89 -9.23 -0.03
C ASN A 12 -6.60 -9.53 1.43
N PHE A 13 -6.20 -10.75 1.77
CA PHE A 13 -5.98 -11.18 3.15
C PHE A 13 -4.51 -11.37 3.54
N SER A 14 -3.59 -10.69 2.86
CA SER A 14 -2.20 -10.58 3.32
C SER A 14 -2.09 -9.94 4.72
N VAL A 15 -3.07 -9.13 5.11
CA VAL A 15 -3.16 -8.56 6.46
C VAL A 15 -3.81 -9.59 7.40
N ARG A 16 -3.01 -10.13 8.33
CA ARG A 16 -3.44 -11.17 9.30
C ARG A 16 -4.73 -10.84 10.05
N GLY A 17 -4.92 -9.58 10.45
CA GLY A 17 -6.13 -9.13 11.15
C GLY A 17 -7.42 -9.24 10.32
N PHE A 18 -7.33 -9.03 9.03
CA PHE A 18 -8.48 -9.11 8.13
C PHE A 18 -8.93 -10.56 7.90
N LYS A 19 -7.97 -11.50 7.82
CA LYS A 19 -8.28 -12.95 7.78
C LYS A 19 -9.07 -13.40 9.00
N CYS A 20 -8.60 -13.03 10.20
CA CYS A 20 -9.29 -13.38 11.45
C CYS A 20 -10.71 -12.80 11.51
N PHE A 21 -10.90 -11.56 11.09
CA PHE A 21 -12.21 -10.90 11.08
C PHE A 21 -13.19 -11.59 10.11
N ALA A 22 -12.71 -11.94 8.90
CA ALA A 22 -13.54 -12.67 7.93
C ALA A 22 -13.92 -14.08 8.42
N TYR A 23 -12.99 -14.80 9.05
CA TYR A 23 -13.31 -16.11 9.67
C TYR A 23 -14.34 -15.99 10.79
N VAL A 24 -14.21 -14.99 11.66
CA VAL A 24 -15.20 -14.72 12.71
C VAL A 24 -16.57 -14.44 12.10
N LEU A 25 -16.65 -13.61 11.06
CA LEU A 25 -17.91 -13.30 10.39
C LEU A 25 -18.52 -14.48 9.63
N LEU A 26 -17.72 -15.42 9.14
CA LEU A 26 -18.20 -16.65 8.49
C LEU A 26 -18.64 -17.71 9.50
N VAL A 27 -17.89 -17.87 10.58
CA VAL A 27 -18.11 -18.95 11.56
C VAL A 27 -19.18 -18.56 12.58
N LEU A 28 -19.28 -17.28 12.96
CA LEU A 28 -20.24 -16.81 13.97
C LEU A 28 -21.70 -17.10 13.60
N PRO A 29 -22.20 -16.82 12.37
CA PRO A 29 -23.54 -17.18 11.95
C PRO A 29 -23.81 -18.69 12.02
N VAL A 30 -22.83 -19.51 11.60
CA VAL A 30 -22.95 -20.97 11.64
C VAL A 30 -23.06 -21.46 13.08
N LEU A 31 -22.19 -20.96 13.97
CA LEU A 31 -22.23 -21.31 15.39
C LEU A 31 -23.54 -20.86 16.07
N LEU A 32 -24.01 -19.66 15.75
CA LEU A 32 -25.27 -19.12 16.28
C LEU A 32 -26.50 -19.88 15.75
N TYR A 33 -26.42 -20.42 14.51
CA TYR A 33 -27.52 -21.16 13.91
C TYR A 33 -27.58 -22.63 14.34
N THR A 34 -26.42 -23.23 14.66
CA THR A 34 -26.34 -24.65 15.08
C THR A 34 -26.54 -24.84 16.59
N ARG A 35 -26.29 -23.82 17.40
CA ARG A 35 -26.44 -23.89 18.86
C ARG A 35 -27.87 -24.13 19.39
N PRO A 36 -28.97 -23.68 18.71
CA PRO A 36 -30.34 -23.93 19.20
C PRO A 36 -30.79 -25.40 19.20
N LEU A 37 -29.95 -26.28 18.62
CA LEU A 37 -30.22 -27.73 18.65
C LEU A 37 -29.78 -28.40 19.96
N LEU A 38 -29.12 -27.69 20.86
CA LEU A 38 -28.79 -28.17 22.21
C LEU A 38 -29.95 -27.89 23.15
N ALA A 39 -30.59 -28.98 23.65
CA ALA A 39 -31.77 -28.99 24.45
C ALA A 39 -31.73 -28.06 25.69
N GLY A 40 -32.78 -27.29 25.91
CA GLY A 40 -33.04 -26.60 27.19
C GLY A 40 -33.10 -25.06 27.14
N GLU A 41 -33.03 -24.42 25.97
CA GLU A 41 -33.08 -22.95 25.91
C GLU A 41 -34.48 -22.36 26.07
N THR A 42 -34.57 -21.27 26.84
CA THR A 42 -35.82 -20.54 27.03
C THR A 42 -36.26 -19.82 25.74
N ALA A 43 -37.58 -19.61 25.55
CA ALA A 43 -38.10 -18.89 24.38
C ALA A 43 -37.47 -17.49 24.19
N LYS A 44 -37.08 -16.85 25.29
CA LYS A 44 -36.40 -15.54 25.30
C LYS A 44 -34.97 -15.62 24.70
N ALA A 45 -34.21 -16.64 25.10
CA ALA A 45 -32.87 -16.87 24.58
C ALA A 45 -32.90 -17.16 23.07
N ARG A 46 -33.84 -17.96 22.59
CA ARG A 46 -34.08 -18.27 21.19
C ARG A 46 -34.40 -16.99 20.37
N LYS A 47 -35.24 -16.08 20.92
CA LYS A 47 -35.57 -14.80 20.26
C LYS A 47 -34.34 -13.90 20.15
N GLN A 48 -33.53 -13.78 21.20
CA GLN A 48 -32.32 -12.99 21.22
C GLN A 48 -31.29 -13.52 20.20
N MET A 49 -31.08 -14.84 20.13
CA MET A 49 -30.16 -15.44 19.16
C MET A 49 -30.59 -15.23 17.71
N LYS A 50 -31.90 -15.31 17.41
CA LYS A 50 -32.42 -14.97 16.08
C LYS A 50 -32.08 -13.51 15.70
N THR A 51 -32.29 -12.58 16.64
CA THR A 51 -31.99 -11.15 16.40
C THR A 51 -30.50 -10.92 16.14
N VAL A 52 -29.64 -11.53 16.95
CA VAL A 52 -28.18 -11.46 16.74
C VAL A 52 -27.78 -12.08 15.40
N GLY A 53 -28.34 -13.24 15.06
CA GLY A 53 -28.09 -13.89 13.76
C GLY A 53 -28.48 -13.01 12.57
N ILE A 54 -29.64 -12.34 12.64
CA ILE A 54 -30.07 -11.40 11.59
C ILE A 54 -29.11 -10.21 11.49
N LEU A 55 -28.73 -9.60 12.61
CA LEU A 55 -27.80 -8.46 12.64
C LEU A 55 -26.43 -8.82 12.04
N VAL A 56 -25.90 -9.99 12.40
CA VAL A 56 -24.63 -10.48 11.83
C VAL A 56 -24.76 -10.73 10.33
N THR A 57 -25.85 -11.34 9.89
CA THR A 57 -26.07 -11.60 8.46
C THR A 57 -26.20 -10.30 7.65
N VAL A 58 -26.93 -9.32 8.17
CA VAL A 58 -27.07 -8.01 7.53
C VAL A 58 -25.72 -7.28 7.52
N GLY A 59 -25.00 -7.28 8.64
CA GLY A 59 -23.66 -6.70 8.71
C GLY A 59 -22.68 -7.32 7.71
N TYR A 60 -22.73 -8.64 7.56
CA TYR A 60 -21.91 -9.35 6.57
C TYR A 60 -22.33 -9.04 5.13
N ALA A 61 -23.61 -8.97 4.84
CA ALA A 61 -24.10 -8.59 3.52
C ALA A 61 -23.68 -7.15 3.13
N LEU A 62 -23.78 -6.21 4.07
CA LEU A 62 -23.29 -4.84 3.88
C LEU A 62 -21.78 -4.80 3.65
N TYR A 63 -21.03 -5.55 4.45
CA TYR A 63 -19.59 -5.68 4.26
C TYR A 63 -19.23 -6.19 2.87
N LEU A 64 -19.87 -7.26 2.41
CA LEU A 64 -19.65 -7.82 1.06
C LEU A 64 -20.02 -6.82 -0.03
N ALA A 65 -21.10 -6.07 0.13
CA ALA A 65 -21.53 -5.06 -0.83
C ALA A 65 -20.51 -3.91 -0.95
N VAL A 66 -20.06 -3.38 0.20
CA VAL A 66 -19.06 -2.30 0.24
C VAL A 66 -17.72 -2.79 -0.30
N PHE A 67 -17.24 -3.94 0.16
CA PHE A 67 -15.97 -4.50 -0.26
C PHE A 67 -15.99 -4.88 -1.74
N GLY A 68 -17.06 -5.50 -2.23
CA GLY A 68 -17.26 -5.81 -3.64
C GLY A 68 -17.28 -4.55 -4.52
N GLY A 69 -17.95 -3.49 -4.06
CA GLY A 69 -17.94 -2.19 -4.73
C GLY A 69 -16.54 -1.56 -4.82
N LEU A 70 -15.77 -1.61 -3.72
CA LEU A 70 -14.40 -1.12 -3.71
C LEU A 70 -13.49 -1.94 -4.65
N LEU A 71 -13.64 -3.26 -4.64
CA LEU A 71 -12.87 -4.15 -5.52
C LEU A 71 -13.19 -3.91 -7.00
N GLU A 72 -14.47 -3.74 -7.33
CA GLU A 72 -14.86 -3.45 -8.72
C GLU A 72 -14.38 -2.07 -9.16
N SER A 73 -14.44 -1.06 -8.29
CA SER A 73 -13.85 0.26 -8.53
C SER A 73 -12.35 0.18 -8.81
N ALA A 74 -11.62 -0.63 -8.02
CA ALA A 74 -10.21 -0.86 -8.23
C ALA A 74 -9.91 -1.53 -9.58
N ARG A 75 -10.64 -2.61 -9.91
CA ARG A 75 -10.49 -3.31 -11.21
C ARG A 75 -10.79 -2.41 -12.40
N MET A 76 -11.84 -1.60 -12.30
CA MET A 76 -12.17 -0.63 -13.38
C MET A 76 -11.06 0.42 -13.54
N THR A 77 -10.45 0.85 -12.43
CA THR A 77 -9.35 1.80 -12.45
C THR A 77 -8.11 1.19 -13.10
N ASP A 78 -7.75 -0.05 -12.73
CA ASP A 78 -6.59 -0.75 -13.30
C ASP A 78 -6.79 -1.01 -14.80
N ARG A 79 -7.96 -1.46 -15.22
CA ARG A 79 -8.29 -1.63 -16.66
C ARG A 79 -8.20 -0.32 -17.45
N LYS A 80 -8.61 0.80 -16.84
CA LYS A 80 -8.44 2.12 -17.47
C LYS A 80 -6.96 2.50 -17.55
N ALA A 81 -6.17 2.16 -16.54
CA ALA A 81 -4.73 2.43 -16.54
C ALA A 81 -3.99 1.64 -17.65
N GLU A 82 -4.35 0.37 -17.86
CA GLU A 82 -3.78 -0.47 -18.92
C GLU A 82 -4.03 0.10 -20.33
N ASN A 83 -5.17 0.77 -20.53
CA ASN A 83 -5.57 1.32 -21.81
C ASN A 83 -5.38 2.84 -21.93
N PHE A 84 -4.90 3.48 -20.86
CA PHE A 84 -4.72 4.92 -20.83
C PHE A 84 -3.49 5.31 -21.64
N GLN A 85 -3.71 6.07 -22.71
CA GLN A 85 -2.67 6.60 -23.57
C GLN A 85 -2.90 8.10 -23.75
N THR A 86 -1.93 8.89 -23.35
CA THR A 86 -1.92 10.34 -23.56
C THR A 86 -0.50 10.83 -23.76
N SER A 87 -0.33 11.84 -24.58
CA SER A 87 0.91 12.60 -24.69
C SER A 87 0.91 13.85 -23.81
N ASP A 88 -0.23 14.16 -23.19
CA ASP A 88 -0.37 15.30 -22.29
C ASP A 88 -0.06 14.87 -20.84
N VAL A 89 1.03 15.41 -20.31
CA VAL A 89 1.49 15.13 -18.94
C VAL A 89 0.51 15.62 -17.88
N TYR A 90 -0.24 16.69 -18.14
CA TYR A 90 -1.25 17.22 -17.21
C TYR A 90 -2.46 16.29 -17.13
N GLU A 91 -2.92 15.79 -18.27
CA GLU A 91 -3.97 14.78 -18.31
C GLU A 91 -3.54 13.50 -17.59
N TYR A 92 -2.28 13.10 -17.75
CA TYR A 92 -1.72 11.95 -17.04
C TYR A 92 -1.70 12.16 -15.52
N LEU A 93 -1.29 13.33 -15.03
CA LEU A 93 -1.31 13.66 -13.60
C LEU A 93 -2.74 13.66 -13.03
N ASP A 94 -3.70 14.21 -13.75
CA ASP A 94 -5.11 14.19 -13.33
C ASP A 94 -5.67 12.76 -13.30
N PHE A 95 -5.29 11.93 -14.28
CA PHE A 95 -5.61 10.51 -14.28
C PHE A 95 -5.03 9.78 -13.06
N LEU A 96 -3.74 9.99 -12.74
CA LEU A 96 -3.07 9.38 -11.58
C LEU A 96 -3.72 9.82 -10.27
N ARG A 97 -4.04 11.10 -10.12
CA ARG A 97 -4.74 11.65 -8.96
C ARG A 97 -6.11 11.00 -8.76
N GLY A 98 -6.91 10.92 -9.82
CA GLY A 98 -8.21 10.25 -9.79
C GLY A 98 -8.11 8.75 -9.49
N SER A 99 -7.11 8.09 -10.03
CA SER A 99 -6.85 6.66 -9.81
C SER A 99 -6.41 6.36 -8.37
N ALA A 100 -5.56 7.19 -7.80
CA ALA A 100 -5.13 7.08 -6.39
C ALA A 100 -6.29 7.24 -5.39
N GLN A 101 -7.36 7.95 -5.78
CA GLN A 101 -8.55 8.10 -4.95
C GLN A 101 -9.53 6.92 -5.09
N ARG A 102 -9.64 6.34 -6.27
CA ARG A 102 -10.63 5.28 -6.60
C ARG A 102 -10.12 3.89 -6.31
N ASN A 103 -8.83 3.62 -6.51
CA ASN A 103 -8.24 2.33 -6.25
C ASN A 103 -7.58 2.31 -4.87
N VAL A 104 -8.35 1.98 -3.84
CA VAL A 104 -7.88 1.93 -2.45
C VAL A 104 -6.87 0.80 -2.20
N PHE A 105 -6.79 -0.20 -3.07
CA PHE A 105 -5.90 -1.35 -2.93
C PHE A 105 -4.51 -1.11 -3.55
N ASN A 106 -4.42 -0.27 -4.58
CA ASN A 106 -3.17 0.10 -5.26
C ASN A 106 -2.97 1.62 -5.30
N ASN A 107 -3.48 2.34 -4.32
CA ASN A 107 -3.36 3.79 -4.26
C ASN A 107 -1.91 4.26 -4.19
N HIS A 108 -1.04 3.52 -3.50
CA HIS A 108 0.38 3.86 -3.39
C HIS A 108 1.11 3.78 -4.74
N GLY A 109 0.78 2.81 -5.60
CA GLY A 109 1.32 2.74 -6.95
C GLY A 109 1.02 4.00 -7.77
N TYR A 110 -0.23 4.45 -7.76
CA TYR A 110 -0.63 5.69 -8.43
C TYR A 110 -0.01 6.93 -7.79
N GLN A 111 0.12 6.96 -6.46
CA GLN A 111 0.77 8.07 -5.75
C GLN A 111 2.27 8.16 -6.07
N ARG A 112 3.00 7.03 -6.16
CA ARG A 112 4.40 7.00 -6.58
C ARG A 112 4.59 7.59 -7.99
N ASN A 113 3.77 7.12 -8.93
CA ASN A 113 3.83 7.62 -10.30
C ASN A 113 3.48 9.10 -10.39
N TYR A 114 2.51 9.57 -9.59
CA TYR A 114 2.19 10.99 -9.51
C TYR A 114 3.37 11.82 -9.02
N VAL A 115 4.03 11.40 -7.92
CA VAL A 115 5.19 12.11 -7.37
C VAL A 115 6.33 12.15 -8.40
N ALA A 116 6.65 11.02 -9.02
CA ALA A 116 7.70 10.94 -10.04
C ALA A 116 7.45 11.87 -11.24
N THR A 117 6.20 11.96 -11.70
CA THR A 117 5.83 12.81 -12.84
C THR A 117 5.77 14.29 -12.44
N ALA A 118 5.17 14.61 -11.28
CA ALA A 118 5.02 15.99 -10.83
C ALA A 118 6.37 16.67 -10.52
N ILE A 119 7.37 15.92 -10.03
CA ILE A 119 8.73 16.41 -9.80
C ILE A 119 9.40 16.83 -11.12
N GLN A 120 9.26 16.00 -12.15
CA GLN A 120 9.84 16.29 -13.47
C GLN A 120 9.20 17.51 -14.13
N LEU A 121 7.89 17.66 -13.93
CA LEU A 121 7.13 18.79 -14.46
C LEU A 121 7.50 20.12 -13.77
N ASN A 122 7.86 20.05 -12.48
CA ASN A 122 8.20 21.21 -11.63
C ASN A 122 7.14 22.33 -11.64
N ASP A 123 5.86 21.97 -11.76
CA ASP A 123 4.74 22.92 -11.76
C ASP A 123 4.16 23.08 -10.35
N ARG A 124 4.11 24.35 -9.89
CA ARG A 124 3.61 24.70 -8.53
C ARG A 124 2.16 24.29 -8.30
N ALA A 125 1.34 24.20 -9.35
CA ALA A 125 -0.05 23.81 -9.25
C ALA A 125 -0.24 22.40 -8.68
N TYR A 126 0.74 21.50 -8.91
CA TYR A 126 0.70 20.09 -8.48
C TYR A 126 1.46 19.82 -7.17
N ASN A 127 2.21 20.80 -6.66
CA ASN A 127 3.03 20.64 -5.44
C ASN A 127 2.21 20.25 -4.21
N GLY A 128 1.00 20.78 -4.06
CA GLY A 128 0.14 20.49 -2.89
C GLY A 128 -0.23 18.99 -2.80
N ASP A 129 -0.68 18.40 -3.89
CA ASP A 129 -1.01 16.96 -3.95
C ASP A 129 0.26 16.11 -3.89
N MET A 130 1.34 16.54 -4.53
CA MET A 130 2.64 15.87 -4.47
C MET A 130 3.14 15.74 -3.03
N LEU A 131 3.19 16.84 -2.26
CA LEU A 131 3.62 16.82 -0.86
C LEU A 131 2.70 15.96 0.03
N LYS A 132 1.40 15.97 -0.25
CA LYS A 132 0.43 15.10 0.44
C LYS A 132 0.73 13.62 0.17
N TYR A 133 1.06 13.26 -1.07
CA TYR A 133 1.39 11.89 -1.43
C TYR A 133 2.74 11.47 -0.86
N VAL A 134 3.76 12.33 -0.90
CA VAL A 134 5.05 12.06 -0.25
C VAL A 134 4.86 11.71 1.22
N LYS A 135 4.09 12.53 1.98
CA LYS A 135 3.81 12.24 3.40
C LYS A 135 3.10 10.91 3.61
N ARG A 136 2.17 10.52 2.72
CA ARG A 136 1.45 9.25 2.83
C ARG A 136 2.33 8.06 2.51
N LEU A 137 3.13 8.15 1.46
CA LEU A 137 4.08 7.12 1.06
C LEU A 137 5.11 6.88 2.16
N ARG A 138 5.67 7.96 2.72
CA ARG A 138 6.60 7.89 3.85
C ARG A 138 5.97 7.23 5.08
N ALA A 139 4.74 7.62 5.43
CA ALA A 139 4.01 7.06 6.57
C ALA A 139 3.63 5.59 6.39
N SER A 140 3.60 5.07 5.16
CA SER A 140 3.30 3.65 4.91
C SER A 140 4.45 2.72 5.28
N GLY A 141 5.69 3.23 5.27
CA GLY A 141 6.90 2.51 5.63
C GLY A 141 7.05 1.19 4.86
N THR A 142 6.94 1.20 3.53
CA THR A 142 7.20 0.01 2.70
C THR A 142 8.41 0.24 1.82
N TYR A 143 9.22 -0.81 1.62
CA TYR A 143 10.43 -0.74 0.80
C TYR A 143 10.20 -0.10 -0.57
N GLU A 144 9.11 -0.48 -1.25
CA GLU A 144 8.80 0.06 -2.58
C GLU A 144 8.48 1.56 -2.54
N ASN A 145 7.84 2.03 -1.46
CA ASN A 145 7.52 3.44 -1.31
C ASN A 145 8.76 4.25 -0.94
N ASP A 146 9.56 3.74 -0.01
CA ASP A 146 10.79 4.39 0.44
C ASP A 146 11.83 4.43 -0.70
N SER A 147 12.02 3.35 -1.45
CA SER A 147 12.88 3.31 -2.63
C SER A 147 12.40 4.27 -3.73
N ALA A 148 11.08 4.35 -3.96
CA ALA A 148 10.53 5.28 -4.94
C ALA A 148 10.70 6.74 -4.52
N LEU A 149 10.53 7.06 -3.23
CA LEU A 149 10.76 8.42 -2.72
C LEU A 149 12.23 8.80 -2.79
N ALA A 150 13.15 7.91 -2.41
CA ALA A 150 14.59 8.15 -2.54
C ALA A 150 14.97 8.51 -4.00
N ARG A 151 14.49 7.72 -4.96
CA ARG A 151 14.84 7.87 -6.38
C ARG A 151 14.12 9.03 -7.06
N TYR A 152 12.81 9.17 -6.86
CA TYR A 152 11.99 10.09 -7.65
C TYR A 152 11.67 11.41 -6.96
N TYR A 153 11.90 11.53 -5.66
CA TYR A 153 11.61 12.74 -4.91
C TYR A 153 12.87 13.38 -4.32
N TYR A 154 13.63 12.66 -3.50
CA TYR A 154 14.79 13.22 -2.79
C TYR A 154 16.00 13.40 -3.70
N LEU A 155 16.33 12.42 -4.56
CA LEU A 155 17.48 12.49 -5.48
C LEU A 155 17.41 13.70 -6.41
N PRO A 156 16.29 13.97 -7.14
CA PRO A 156 16.23 15.15 -8.03
C PRO A 156 16.28 16.48 -7.28
N ARG A 157 15.96 16.50 -5.99
CA ARG A 157 16.00 17.68 -5.15
C ARG A 157 17.32 17.85 -4.41
N GLN A 158 18.19 16.86 -4.50
CA GLN A 158 19.46 16.81 -3.79
C GLN A 158 19.31 16.92 -2.26
N GLU A 159 18.22 16.37 -1.73
CA GLU A 159 17.93 16.29 -0.30
C GLU A 159 18.58 14.99 0.24
N TRP A 160 19.93 15.08 0.46
CA TRP A 160 20.78 13.91 0.69
C TRP A 160 20.46 13.19 2.01
N ASP A 161 20.28 13.94 3.09
CA ASP A 161 20.00 13.37 4.42
C ASP A 161 18.69 12.59 4.39
N GLU A 162 17.64 13.18 3.84
CA GLU A 162 16.33 12.53 3.70
C GLU A 162 16.38 11.34 2.75
N LEU A 163 17.22 11.39 1.69
CA LEU A 163 17.43 10.29 0.77
C LEU A 163 18.03 9.08 1.51
N PHE A 164 19.10 9.31 2.29
CA PHE A 164 19.77 8.24 3.04
C PHE A 164 18.87 7.68 4.13
N ASP A 165 18.19 8.52 4.90
CA ASP A 165 17.23 8.09 5.92
C ASP A 165 16.10 7.25 5.33
N CYS A 166 15.54 7.69 4.20
CA CYS A 166 14.48 6.98 3.50
C CYS A 166 14.97 5.62 2.98
N SER A 167 16.17 5.58 2.42
CA SER A 167 16.79 4.34 1.95
C SER A 167 17.08 3.37 3.09
N LEU A 168 17.58 3.87 4.22
CA LEU A 168 17.88 3.07 5.39
C LEU A 168 16.62 2.44 5.98
N GLU A 169 15.54 3.21 6.14
CA GLU A 169 14.25 2.67 6.60
C GLU A 169 13.70 1.60 5.65
N GLY A 170 13.76 1.84 4.32
CA GLY A 170 13.34 0.87 3.32
C GLY A 170 14.12 -0.44 3.42
N ILE A 171 15.45 -0.36 3.59
CA ILE A 171 16.29 -1.55 3.65
C ILE A 171 16.04 -2.40 4.90
N HIS A 172 15.69 -1.80 6.03
CA HIS A 172 15.32 -2.54 7.23
C HIS A 172 14.15 -3.50 7.01
N GLN A 173 13.28 -3.23 6.04
CA GLN A 173 12.13 -4.07 5.72
C GLN A 173 12.47 -5.26 4.84
N VAL A 174 13.54 -5.15 4.04
CA VAL A 174 14.02 -6.22 3.15
C VAL A 174 15.36 -6.79 3.61
N ARG A 175 15.67 -6.63 4.89
CA ARG A 175 16.94 -6.99 5.52
C ARG A 175 17.42 -8.42 5.20
N SER A 176 16.52 -9.37 5.08
CA SER A 176 16.83 -10.76 4.75
C SER A 176 16.89 -11.04 3.23
N SER A 177 16.70 -10.03 2.38
CA SER A 177 16.69 -10.19 0.92
C SER A 177 18.01 -9.73 0.30
N PRO A 178 18.88 -10.64 -0.17
CA PRO A 178 20.09 -10.24 -0.90
C PRO A 178 19.80 -9.36 -2.11
N ASP A 179 18.69 -9.63 -2.82
CA ASP A 179 18.30 -8.88 -4.00
C ASP A 179 17.93 -7.42 -3.64
N GLY A 180 17.25 -7.21 -2.50
CA GLY A 180 16.92 -5.87 -2.00
C GLY A 180 18.19 -5.04 -1.74
N TRP A 181 19.22 -5.65 -1.15
CA TRP A 181 20.51 -5.01 -0.91
C TRP A 181 21.24 -4.67 -2.21
N ASN A 182 21.30 -5.61 -3.15
CA ASN A 182 21.95 -5.41 -4.42
C ASN A 182 21.29 -4.25 -5.18
N LEU A 183 19.95 -4.20 -5.24
CA LEU A 183 19.22 -3.11 -5.87
C LEU A 183 19.49 -1.75 -5.22
N GLN A 184 19.64 -1.70 -3.89
CA GLN A 184 19.96 -0.48 -3.17
C GLN A 184 21.40 -0.01 -3.44
N MET A 185 22.36 -0.94 -3.45
CA MET A 185 23.77 -0.62 -3.78
C MET A 185 23.94 -0.20 -5.23
N ASP A 186 23.22 -0.83 -6.16
CA ASP A 186 23.21 -0.41 -7.57
C ASP A 186 22.62 0.99 -7.72
N PHE A 187 21.54 1.31 -7.04
CA PHE A 187 20.97 2.65 -7.01
C PHE A 187 21.98 3.69 -6.50
N TYR A 188 22.71 3.40 -5.45
CA TYR A 188 23.71 4.30 -4.90
C TYR A 188 24.89 4.50 -5.86
N ARG A 189 25.39 3.41 -6.44
CA ARG A 189 26.53 3.46 -7.36
C ARG A 189 26.19 4.16 -8.67
N GLU A 190 25.02 3.89 -9.23
CA GLU A 190 24.66 4.30 -10.59
C GLU A 190 23.93 5.64 -10.65
N GLU A 191 23.20 6.01 -9.61
CA GLU A 191 22.38 7.21 -9.62
C GLU A 191 22.80 8.25 -8.57
N VAL A 192 23.02 7.83 -7.32
CA VAL A 192 23.28 8.77 -6.20
C VAL A 192 24.70 9.34 -6.30
N LEU A 193 25.71 8.49 -6.40
CA LEU A 193 27.12 8.91 -6.43
C LEU A 193 27.43 9.87 -7.61
N PRO A 194 26.99 9.61 -8.85
CA PRO A 194 27.17 10.55 -9.95
C PRO A 194 26.45 11.90 -9.74
N ALA A 195 25.32 11.90 -9.05
CA ALA A 195 24.52 13.11 -8.81
C ALA A 195 25.08 13.98 -7.68
N MET A 196 25.78 13.40 -6.70
CA MET A 196 26.27 14.14 -5.52
C MET A 196 27.44 15.09 -5.79
N GLY A 197 28.28 14.78 -6.76
CA GLY A 197 29.50 15.54 -7.01
C GLY A 197 30.58 15.38 -5.94
N ALA A 198 31.77 15.95 -6.17
CA ALA A 198 32.93 15.76 -5.32
C ALA A 198 32.76 16.33 -3.89
N ASP A 199 32.00 17.42 -3.75
CA ASP A 199 31.85 18.13 -2.49
C ASP A 199 30.99 17.36 -1.47
N ASN A 200 30.21 16.38 -1.92
CA ASN A 200 29.29 15.59 -1.09
C ASN A 200 29.76 14.15 -0.85
N VAL A 201 30.97 13.80 -1.23
CA VAL A 201 31.51 12.43 -1.10
C VAL A 201 31.50 11.96 0.38
N SER A 202 31.76 12.87 1.34
CA SER A 202 31.69 12.54 2.75
C SER A 202 30.30 12.06 3.15
N ALA A 203 29.24 12.80 2.79
CA ALA A 203 27.86 12.40 3.09
C ALA A 203 27.48 11.07 2.42
N PHE A 204 27.99 10.81 1.21
CA PHE A 204 27.81 9.52 0.56
C PHE A 204 28.47 8.38 1.35
N VAL A 205 29.71 8.56 1.80
CA VAL A 205 30.42 7.54 2.60
C VAL A 205 29.68 7.28 3.90
N ASP A 206 29.24 8.32 4.61
CA ASP A 206 28.47 8.19 5.85
C ASP A 206 27.15 7.45 5.62
N GLY A 207 26.43 7.73 4.55
CA GLY A 207 25.22 7.03 4.16
C GLY A 207 25.44 5.54 3.85
N VAL A 208 26.51 5.20 3.13
CA VAL A 208 26.89 3.80 2.83
C VAL A 208 27.31 3.05 4.10
N LEU A 209 28.04 3.69 5.00
CA LEU A 209 28.43 3.10 6.29
C LEU A 209 27.21 2.81 7.15
N ALA A 210 26.25 3.74 7.22
CA ALA A 210 25.00 3.53 7.95
C ALA A 210 24.20 2.32 7.42
N LEU A 211 24.20 2.11 6.08
CA LEU A 211 23.61 0.91 5.49
C LEU A 211 24.36 -0.36 5.88
N GLY A 212 25.70 -0.31 5.91
CA GLY A 212 26.54 -1.43 6.35
C GLY A 212 26.29 -1.81 7.82
N ASP A 213 26.12 -0.83 8.67
CA ASP A 213 25.80 -1.04 10.10
C ASP A 213 24.41 -1.65 10.28
N ALA A 214 23.44 -1.23 9.47
CA ALA A 214 22.09 -1.80 9.46
C ALA A 214 22.05 -3.28 9.02
N LEU A 215 23.04 -3.73 8.23
CA LEU A 215 23.23 -5.15 7.88
C LEU A 215 23.64 -6.00 9.07
N ASN A 216 24.47 -5.45 9.95
CA ASN A 216 25.11 -6.16 11.06
C ASN A 216 24.26 -6.15 12.34
N ALA A 217 23.25 -5.30 12.42
CA ALA A 217 22.34 -5.17 13.57
C ALA A 217 21.14 -6.11 13.47
#